data_59977d7f898fc0ec62a0a9a3107c5c8f
#
_entry.id   59977d7f898fc0ec62a0a9a3107c5c8f
#
_cell.length_a   1.000
_cell.length_b   1.000
_cell.length_c   1.000
_cell.angle_alpha   90.00
_cell.angle_beta   90.00
_cell.angle_gamma   90.00
#
_symmetry.space_group_name_H-M   'P 1'
#
loop_
_entity.id
_entity.type
_entity.pdbx_description
1 polymer ?
#
loop_
_entity_poly.entity_id
_entity_poly.type
_entity_poly.pdbx_seq_one_letter_code
_entity_poly.pdbx_strand_id
1 'polypeptide(L)'
;EYRYAYPLEMYLENVTGMDGEGDFISKFGLEIRDEMTLLVSRRRFAATAALNRPREGDLVYVPMVQNFFEITFVEHENDQAMFHTLGRGRGGNVYVYALKLKQFVFSEEVIDVGIPEIDQQASEHYKRTRITVANTFLGGTGAFLPGEIVYQGSSLSAADAKAVVYSYEANSAINVIRVIGEFANGDYIIGNTSGANRMCLSANTD
;
A
#
# COMPACT_ATOMS: atom_id res chain seq x y z
N GLU A 1 3.82 8.74 1.26
CA GLU A 1 2.57 8.37 1.94
C GLU A 1 1.40 8.56 0.99
N TYR A 2 0.60 7.51 0.78
CA TYR A 2 -0.59 7.50 -0.09
C TYR A 2 -1.84 7.52 0.78
N ARG A 3 -2.67 8.58 0.65
CA ARG A 3 -3.83 8.84 1.52
C ARG A 3 -5.18 8.76 0.81
N TYR A 4 -5.18 8.78 -0.50
CA TYR A 4 -6.42 8.82 -1.28
C TYR A 4 -6.36 7.80 -2.39
N ALA A 5 -7.46 7.09 -2.60
CA ALA A 5 -7.66 6.23 -3.76
C ALA A 5 -8.97 6.58 -4.45
N TYR A 6 -8.97 6.47 -5.76
CA TYR A 6 -10.11 6.79 -6.61
C TYR A 6 -10.39 5.61 -7.53
N PRO A 7 -11.61 5.06 -7.56
CA PRO A 7 -11.96 4.02 -8.51
C PRO A 7 -12.05 4.62 -9.92
N LEU A 8 -11.20 4.12 -10.82
CA LEU A 8 -11.11 4.56 -12.20
C LEU A 8 -11.25 3.38 -13.15
N GLU A 9 -12.10 3.54 -14.16
CA GLU A 9 -12.20 2.61 -15.26
C GLU A 9 -11.06 2.87 -16.23
N MET A 10 -10.24 1.83 -16.45
CA MET A 10 -9.10 1.88 -17.36
C MET A 10 -9.19 0.73 -18.35
N TYR A 11 -8.63 0.94 -19.52
CA TYR A 11 -8.56 -0.08 -20.56
C TYR A 11 -7.15 -0.68 -20.56
N LEU A 12 -7.07 -2.00 -20.50
CA LEU A 12 -5.81 -2.72 -20.58
C LEU A 12 -5.40 -2.84 -22.06
N GLU A 13 -4.29 -2.20 -22.43
CA GLU A 13 -3.78 -2.21 -23.79
C GLU A 13 -2.79 -3.34 -24.02
N ASN A 14 -1.81 -3.47 -23.12
CA ASN A 14 -0.77 -4.49 -23.24
C ASN A 14 -0.27 -4.91 -21.85
N VAL A 15 0.07 -6.18 -21.69
CA VAL A 15 0.71 -6.76 -20.52
C VAL A 15 1.93 -7.52 -20.98
N THR A 16 3.10 -6.94 -20.71
CA THR A 16 4.38 -7.59 -21.01
C THR A 16 4.79 -8.39 -19.77
N GLY A 17 5.00 -9.69 -19.91
CA GLY A 17 5.35 -10.59 -18.81
C GLY A 17 4.29 -11.61 -18.41
N MET A 18 3.01 -11.40 -18.77
CA MET A 18 1.97 -12.42 -18.53
C MET A 18 1.99 -13.57 -19.54
N ASP A 19 2.67 -13.42 -20.67
CA ASP A 19 2.74 -14.44 -21.74
C ASP A 19 3.92 -15.41 -21.58
N GLY A 20 4.65 -15.39 -20.47
CA GLY A 20 5.73 -16.36 -20.20
C GLY A 20 6.98 -16.23 -21.07
N GLU A 21 7.06 -15.24 -21.94
CA GLU A 21 8.23 -15.00 -22.81
C GLU A 21 9.24 -13.98 -22.26
N GLY A 22 9.13 -13.58 -21.01
CA GLY A 22 9.93 -12.51 -20.41
C GLY A 22 11.08 -12.93 -19.51
N ASP A 23 11.69 -14.09 -19.71
CA ASP A 23 12.93 -14.47 -19.02
C ASP A 23 14.11 -13.66 -19.56
N PHE A 24 14.23 -12.42 -19.14
CA PHE A 24 15.46 -11.69 -19.30
C PHE A 24 16.45 -12.11 -18.20
N ILE A 25 17.31 -13.06 -18.54
CA ILE A 25 18.54 -13.29 -17.77
C ILE A 25 19.42 -12.07 -18.01
N SER A 26 19.32 -11.08 -17.13
CA SER A 26 20.27 -9.97 -17.17
C SER A 26 21.64 -10.47 -16.71
N LYS A 27 22.72 -9.81 -17.17
CA LYS A 27 24.10 -10.09 -16.76
C LYS A 27 24.32 -10.04 -15.24
N PHE A 28 23.35 -9.56 -14.47
CA PHE A 28 23.41 -9.26 -13.04
C PHE A 28 22.35 -9.98 -12.19
N GLY A 29 21.57 -10.88 -12.76
CA GLY A 29 20.53 -11.61 -12.04
C GLY A 29 19.20 -11.64 -12.78
N LEU A 30 18.28 -12.50 -12.32
CA LEU A 30 16.92 -12.61 -12.82
C LEU A 30 16.11 -11.44 -12.28
N GLU A 31 15.73 -10.49 -13.12
CA GLU A 31 14.78 -9.43 -12.78
C GLU A 31 13.48 -9.69 -13.54
N ILE A 32 12.45 -10.10 -12.82
CA ILE A 32 11.09 -10.22 -13.38
C ILE A 32 10.49 -8.81 -13.35
N ARG A 33 10.30 -8.23 -14.53
CA ARG A 33 9.64 -6.92 -14.67
C ARG A 33 8.25 -7.14 -15.22
N ASP A 34 7.28 -7.13 -14.35
CA ASP A 34 5.89 -7.07 -14.77
C ASP A 34 5.56 -5.64 -15.17
N GLU A 35 5.51 -5.41 -16.47
CA GLU A 35 5.15 -4.10 -17.05
C GLU A 35 3.78 -4.24 -17.73
N MET A 36 2.94 -3.23 -17.53
CA MET A 36 1.65 -3.16 -18.22
C MET A 36 1.37 -1.74 -18.72
N THR A 37 0.54 -1.64 -19.75
CA THR A 37 0.06 -0.36 -20.28
C THR A 37 -1.44 -0.27 -20.08
N LEU A 38 -1.88 0.78 -19.37
CA LEU A 38 -3.28 1.10 -19.18
C LEU A 38 -3.65 2.40 -19.90
N LEU A 39 -4.82 2.41 -20.50
CA LEU A 39 -5.39 3.60 -21.10
C LEU A 39 -6.49 4.17 -20.21
N VAL A 40 -6.42 5.47 -19.92
CA VAL A 40 -7.42 6.17 -19.12
C VAL A 40 -7.95 7.41 -19.85
N SER A 41 -9.28 7.57 -19.87
CA SER A 41 -9.89 8.76 -20.43
C SER A 41 -9.58 10.00 -19.58
N ARG A 42 -9.04 11.06 -20.20
CA ARG A 42 -8.80 12.34 -19.54
C ARG A 42 -10.04 12.88 -18.84
N ARG A 43 -11.19 12.82 -19.52
CA ARG A 43 -12.46 13.33 -18.98
C ARG A 43 -12.88 12.54 -17.72
N ARG A 44 -12.74 11.22 -17.77
CA ARG A 44 -13.07 10.36 -16.64
C ARG A 44 -12.13 10.59 -15.47
N PHE A 45 -10.82 10.66 -15.75
CA PHE A 45 -9.80 10.93 -14.74
C PHE A 45 -10.05 12.26 -14.01
N ALA A 46 -10.25 13.35 -14.76
CA ALA A 46 -10.50 14.67 -14.18
C ALA A 46 -11.80 14.73 -13.36
N ALA A 47 -12.83 14.00 -13.78
CA ALA A 47 -14.11 13.96 -13.05
C ALA A 47 -14.03 13.16 -11.75
N THR A 48 -13.17 12.12 -11.68
CA THR A 48 -13.10 11.20 -10.53
C THR A 48 -12.02 11.58 -9.55
N ALA A 49 -10.79 11.82 -10.03
CA ALA A 49 -9.65 12.11 -9.16
C ALA A 49 -9.51 13.59 -8.77
N ALA A 50 -10.34 14.47 -9.33
CA ALA A 50 -10.24 15.93 -9.19
C ALA A 50 -8.83 16.49 -9.53
N LEU A 51 -8.05 15.75 -10.30
CA LEU A 51 -6.72 16.11 -10.78
C LEU A 51 -6.76 16.34 -12.28
N ASN A 52 -5.87 17.20 -12.79
CA ASN A 52 -5.84 17.51 -14.20
C ASN A 52 -5.27 16.37 -15.07
N ARG A 53 -4.34 15.58 -14.51
CA ARG A 53 -3.67 14.47 -15.19
C ARG A 53 -3.13 13.45 -14.20
N PRO A 54 -2.93 12.19 -14.61
CA PRO A 54 -2.11 11.22 -13.87
C PRO A 54 -0.67 11.71 -13.73
N ARG A 55 0.03 11.28 -12.71
CA ARG A 55 1.42 11.66 -12.45
C ARG A 55 2.28 10.41 -12.35
N GLU A 56 3.52 10.55 -12.79
CA GLU A 56 4.56 9.56 -12.54
C GLU A 56 4.80 9.45 -11.03
N GLY A 57 4.95 8.22 -10.51
CA GLY A 57 5.07 7.93 -9.09
C GLY A 57 3.73 7.70 -8.37
N ASP A 58 2.57 7.94 -9.01
CA ASP A 58 1.28 7.51 -8.47
C ASP A 58 1.15 5.98 -8.58
N LEU A 59 0.44 5.37 -7.60
CA LEU A 59 0.18 3.93 -7.60
C LEU A 59 -1.17 3.60 -8.20
N VAL A 60 -1.23 2.49 -8.91
CA VAL A 60 -2.44 1.87 -9.42
C VAL A 60 -2.60 0.49 -8.78
N TYR A 61 -3.65 0.30 -8.00
CA TYR A 61 -4.04 -1.02 -7.54
C TYR A 61 -4.90 -1.70 -8.59
N VAL A 62 -4.50 -2.90 -9.01
CA VAL A 62 -5.22 -3.70 -10.01
C VAL A 62 -5.88 -4.88 -9.32
N PRO A 63 -7.21 -4.86 -9.09
CA PRO A 63 -7.91 -5.89 -8.30
C PRO A 63 -7.82 -7.29 -8.91
N MET A 64 -7.73 -7.39 -10.23
CA MET A 64 -7.67 -8.67 -10.95
C MET A 64 -6.42 -9.49 -10.58
N VAL A 65 -5.30 -8.82 -10.35
CA VAL A 65 -4.02 -9.45 -9.95
C VAL A 65 -3.67 -9.20 -8.49
N GLN A 66 -4.51 -8.44 -7.77
CA GLN A 66 -4.34 -8.07 -6.36
C GLN A 66 -2.97 -7.48 -6.06
N ASN A 67 -2.47 -6.63 -6.96
CA ASN A 67 -1.14 -6.06 -6.83
C ASN A 67 -1.11 -4.57 -7.15
N PHE A 68 -0.05 -3.90 -6.69
CA PHE A 68 0.19 -2.49 -6.93
C PHE A 68 1.22 -2.30 -8.05
N PHE A 69 0.97 -1.29 -8.86
CA PHE A 69 1.84 -0.86 -9.94
C PHE A 69 2.11 0.63 -9.83
N GLU A 70 3.35 1.03 -10.05
CA GLU A 70 3.75 2.43 -10.10
C GLU A 70 3.68 2.94 -11.53
N ILE A 71 3.15 4.15 -11.71
CA ILE A 71 3.16 4.85 -12.99
C ILE A 71 4.57 5.34 -13.24
N THR A 72 5.27 4.70 -14.18
CA THR A 72 6.63 5.08 -14.58
C THR A 72 6.65 6.15 -15.64
N PHE A 73 5.63 6.18 -16.50
CA PHE A 73 5.52 7.16 -17.57
C PHE A 73 4.06 7.41 -17.95
N VAL A 74 3.74 8.69 -18.19
CA VAL A 74 2.42 9.12 -18.69
C VAL A 74 2.56 9.65 -20.09
N GLU A 75 2.11 8.89 -21.06
CA GLU A 75 2.18 9.28 -22.48
C GLU A 75 0.98 10.16 -22.85
N HIS A 76 1.29 11.33 -23.38
CA HIS A 76 0.29 12.32 -23.81
C HIS A 76 0.09 12.31 -25.33
N GLU A 77 1.07 11.79 -26.05
CA GLU A 77 1.15 11.78 -27.51
C GLU A 77 1.39 10.35 -27.98
N ASN A 78 0.33 9.65 -28.34
CA ASN A 78 0.49 8.36 -28.96
C ASN A 78 0.78 8.57 -30.45
N ASP A 79 1.93 8.11 -30.93
CA ASP A 79 2.35 8.20 -32.34
C ASP A 79 1.35 7.53 -33.29
N GLN A 80 0.64 6.51 -32.83
CA GLN A 80 -0.42 5.84 -33.58
C GLN A 80 -1.71 6.68 -33.70
N ALA A 81 -1.90 7.67 -32.84
CA ALA A 81 -3.06 8.56 -32.86
C ALA A 81 -2.85 9.83 -33.68
N MET A 82 -1.69 10.01 -34.31
CA MET A 82 -1.39 11.20 -35.11
C MET A 82 -2.39 11.42 -36.26
N PHE A 83 -2.97 10.37 -36.80
CA PHE A 83 -3.91 10.43 -37.91
C PHE A 83 -5.36 10.23 -37.54
N HIS A 84 -5.68 9.97 -36.29
CA HIS A 84 -7.02 9.79 -35.80
C HIS A 84 -7.46 10.92 -34.87
N THR A 85 -8.65 11.42 -35.10
CA THR A 85 -9.33 12.39 -34.24
C THR A 85 -9.57 11.90 -32.81
N LEU A 86 -9.19 10.66 -32.48
CA LEU A 86 -9.34 10.03 -31.17
C LEU A 86 -8.27 10.47 -30.16
N GLY A 87 -7.07 10.85 -30.61
CA GLY A 87 -5.97 11.25 -29.73
C GLY A 87 -5.96 12.73 -29.33
N ARG A 88 -6.41 13.62 -30.23
CA ARG A 88 -6.46 15.05 -29.96
C ARG A 88 -7.76 15.67 -30.44
N GLY A 89 -8.46 16.35 -29.54
CA GLY A 89 -9.64 17.14 -29.87
C GLY A 89 -9.33 18.41 -30.66
N ARG A 90 -10.41 19.01 -31.16
CA ARG A 90 -10.38 20.33 -31.74
C ARG A 90 -9.81 21.32 -30.71
N GLY A 91 -8.56 21.76 -30.89
CA GLY A 91 -7.83 22.60 -29.95
C GLY A 91 -6.61 21.96 -29.28
N GLY A 92 -6.16 20.77 -29.71
CA GLY A 92 -4.93 20.13 -29.21
C GLY A 92 -5.06 19.42 -27.87
N ASN A 93 -6.28 19.19 -27.37
CA ASN A 93 -6.51 18.49 -26.12
C ASN A 93 -6.35 16.97 -26.27
N VAL A 94 -5.58 16.36 -25.38
CA VAL A 94 -5.47 14.90 -25.25
C VAL A 94 -6.80 14.34 -24.77
N TYR A 95 -7.30 13.26 -25.36
CA TYR A 95 -8.51 12.55 -24.89
C TYR A 95 -8.21 11.38 -23.98
N VAL A 96 -7.08 10.71 -24.21
CA VAL A 96 -6.67 9.50 -23.50
C VAL A 96 -5.22 9.66 -23.08
N TYR A 97 -4.91 9.22 -21.88
CA TYR A 97 -3.55 9.03 -21.39
C TYR A 97 -3.20 7.56 -21.46
N ALA A 98 -2.03 7.22 -21.99
CA ALA A 98 -1.45 5.90 -21.86
C ALA A 98 -0.48 5.91 -20.68
N LEU A 99 -0.71 5.02 -19.73
CA LEU A 99 0.05 4.87 -18.50
C LEU A 99 0.94 3.64 -18.63
N LYS A 100 2.26 3.85 -18.63
CA LYS A 100 3.20 2.74 -18.50
C LYS A 100 3.43 2.47 -17.02
N LEU A 101 3.20 1.24 -16.62
CA LEU A 101 3.19 0.80 -15.24
C LEU A 101 4.23 -0.28 -15.05
N LYS A 102 4.88 -0.26 -13.90
CA LYS A 102 5.79 -1.30 -13.43
C LYS A 102 5.30 -1.81 -12.08
N GLN A 103 5.50 -3.10 -11.80
CA GLN A 103 5.18 -3.66 -10.50
C GLN A 103 5.86 -2.85 -9.39
N PHE A 104 5.08 -2.45 -8.41
CA PHE A 104 5.56 -1.69 -7.27
C PHE A 104 6.23 -2.61 -6.25
N VAL A 105 7.44 -2.26 -5.84
CA VAL A 105 8.16 -2.97 -4.79
C VAL A 105 8.10 -2.12 -3.53
N PHE A 106 7.45 -2.66 -2.51
CA PHE A 106 7.33 -1.98 -1.22
C PHE A 106 8.71 -1.87 -0.54
N SER A 107 9.03 -0.68 -0.07
CA SER A 107 10.19 -0.45 0.80
C SER A 107 9.75 -0.03 2.21
N GLU A 108 9.19 1.15 2.36
CA GLU A 108 8.67 1.66 3.64
C GLU A 108 7.50 2.63 3.43
N GLU A 109 6.89 2.60 2.27
CA GLU A 109 5.80 3.51 1.93
C GLU A 109 4.54 3.17 2.74
N VAL A 110 3.89 4.21 3.23
CA VAL A 110 2.63 4.09 3.95
C VAL A 110 1.48 4.26 2.97
N ILE A 111 0.67 3.22 2.82
CA ILE A 111 -0.58 3.22 2.06
C ILE A 111 -1.72 3.08 3.09
N ASP A 112 -2.50 4.13 3.23
CA ASP A 112 -3.66 4.20 4.13
C ASP A 112 -4.70 5.10 3.47
N VAL A 113 -5.53 4.48 2.68
CA VAL A 113 -6.51 5.17 1.83
C VAL A 113 -7.94 5.02 2.33
N GLY A 114 -8.14 4.28 3.43
CA GLY A 114 -9.44 3.99 4.03
C GLY A 114 -10.27 2.97 3.25
N ILE A 115 -9.67 2.25 2.30
CA ILE A 115 -10.29 1.16 1.56
C ILE A 115 -9.71 -0.16 2.07
N PRO A 116 -10.51 -1.00 2.79
CA PRO A 116 -9.98 -2.18 3.47
C PRO A 116 -9.20 -3.15 2.58
N GLU A 117 -9.65 -3.35 1.34
CA GLU A 117 -8.97 -4.25 0.39
C GLU A 117 -7.57 -3.77 0.03
N ILE A 118 -7.41 -2.46 -0.20
CA ILE A 118 -6.13 -1.84 -0.55
C ILE A 118 -5.22 -1.80 0.68
N ASP A 119 -5.75 -1.35 1.81
CA ASP A 119 -4.97 -1.18 3.04
C ASP A 119 -4.52 -2.54 3.60
N GLN A 120 -5.37 -3.57 3.50
CA GLN A 120 -5.00 -4.94 3.90
C GLN A 120 -3.88 -5.49 3.00
N GLN A 121 -4.03 -5.37 1.68
CA GLN A 121 -3.03 -5.84 0.73
C GLN A 121 -1.69 -5.12 0.94
N ALA A 122 -1.72 -3.81 1.14
CA ALA A 122 -0.53 -3.04 1.47
C ALA A 122 0.09 -3.51 2.79
N SER A 123 -0.73 -3.80 3.81
CA SER A 123 -0.26 -4.22 5.12
C SER A 123 0.47 -5.57 5.11
N GLU A 124 0.17 -6.45 4.16
CA GLU A 124 0.88 -7.73 4.01
C GLU A 124 2.34 -7.58 3.63
N HIS A 125 2.69 -6.47 2.99
CA HIS A 125 4.06 -6.14 2.58
C HIS A 125 4.86 -5.39 3.66
N TYR A 126 4.22 -4.95 4.75
CA TYR A 126 4.95 -4.30 5.83
C TYR A 126 5.74 -5.31 6.63
N LYS A 127 6.92 -4.87 7.07
CA LYS A 127 7.71 -5.61 8.03
C LYS A 127 6.89 -5.84 9.30
N ARG A 128 6.73 -7.09 9.69
CA ARG A 128 5.99 -7.48 10.89
C ARG A 128 6.93 -7.57 12.07
N THR A 129 6.51 -7.02 13.18
CA THR A 129 7.20 -7.18 14.46
C THR A 129 6.30 -8.00 15.38
N ARG A 130 6.83 -9.10 15.87
CA ARG A 130 6.13 -9.90 16.86
C ARG A 130 6.48 -9.40 18.26
N ILE A 131 5.46 -8.96 19.00
CA ILE A 131 5.61 -8.54 20.40
C ILE A 131 4.95 -9.58 21.28
N THR A 132 5.74 -10.24 22.09
CA THR A 132 5.23 -11.17 23.13
C THR A 132 4.66 -10.36 24.27
N VAL A 133 3.42 -10.65 24.65
CA VAL A 133 2.71 -9.93 25.71
C VAL A 133 2.32 -10.84 26.86
N ALA A 134 2.23 -10.26 28.03
CA ALA A 134 1.80 -10.97 29.23
C ALA A 134 0.36 -11.50 29.07
N ASN A 135 0.13 -12.69 29.57
CA ASN A 135 -1.20 -13.25 29.64
C ASN A 135 -2.05 -12.57 30.74
N THR A 136 -3.31 -12.96 30.86
CA THR A 136 -4.23 -12.40 31.87
C THR A 136 -3.80 -12.68 33.28
N PHE A 137 -3.07 -13.76 33.52
CA PHE A 137 -2.56 -14.14 34.86
C PHE A 137 -1.46 -13.18 35.35
N LEU A 138 -0.69 -12.57 34.42
CA LEU A 138 0.35 -11.59 34.72
C LEU A 138 -0.18 -10.14 34.70
N GLY A 139 -1.49 -9.94 34.80
CA GLY A 139 -2.10 -8.61 34.93
C GLY A 139 -2.55 -7.97 33.61
N GLY A 140 -2.49 -8.71 32.48
CA GLY A 140 -2.98 -8.21 31.22
C GLY A 140 -4.51 -8.24 31.13
N THR A 141 -5.12 -7.21 30.55
CA THR A 141 -6.56 -7.09 30.35
C THR A 141 -6.92 -6.83 28.89
N GLY A 142 -8.10 -7.26 28.50
CA GLY A 142 -8.64 -7.02 27.16
C GLY A 142 -7.99 -7.83 26.05
N ALA A 143 -8.47 -7.60 24.84
CA ALA A 143 -7.98 -8.18 23.60
C ALA A 143 -7.76 -7.05 22.59
N PHE A 144 -6.64 -7.05 21.91
CA PHE A 144 -6.34 -6.07 20.87
C PHE A 144 -7.14 -6.36 19.61
N LEU A 145 -7.56 -5.31 18.94
CA LEU A 145 -8.33 -5.39 17.68
C LEU A 145 -7.39 -5.22 16.48
N PRO A 146 -7.51 -6.05 15.44
CA PRO A 146 -6.80 -5.81 14.20
C PRO A 146 -7.10 -4.42 13.62
N GLY A 147 -6.07 -3.71 13.14
CA GLY A 147 -6.18 -2.36 12.62
C GLY A 147 -6.14 -1.23 13.66
N GLU A 148 -6.21 -1.54 14.97
CA GLU A 148 -6.07 -0.49 15.98
C GLU A 148 -4.62 -0.05 16.18
N ILE A 149 -4.46 1.19 16.64
CA ILE A 149 -3.15 1.70 17.07
C ILE A 149 -2.89 1.24 18.49
N VAL A 150 -1.72 0.65 18.70
CA VAL A 150 -1.17 0.35 20.02
C VAL A 150 -0.01 1.28 20.34
N TYR A 151 0.17 1.58 21.61
CA TYR A 151 1.24 2.49 22.03
C TYR A 151 1.78 2.12 23.42
N GLN A 152 3.03 2.54 23.70
CA GLN A 152 3.62 2.59 25.04
C GLN A 152 3.84 4.04 25.45
N GLY A 153 3.50 4.37 26.68
CA GLY A 153 3.63 5.74 27.22
C GLY A 153 2.36 6.20 27.91
N SER A 154 2.35 7.43 28.33
CA SER A 154 1.23 8.01 29.12
C SER A 154 0.00 8.32 28.27
N SER A 155 0.15 8.56 26.98
CA SER A 155 -0.92 8.81 26.03
C SER A 155 -0.46 8.55 24.60
N LEU A 156 -1.40 8.43 23.65
CA LEU A 156 -1.07 8.24 22.22
C LEU A 156 -0.24 9.40 21.65
N SER A 157 -0.44 10.62 22.11
CA SER A 157 0.32 11.80 21.65
C SER A 157 1.74 11.86 22.22
N ALA A 158 1.94 11.35 23.43
CA ALA A 158 3.22 11.33 24.15
C ALA A 158 3.77 9.91 24.27
N ALA A 159 3.53 9.07 23.27
CA ALA A 159 3.98 7.70 23.28
C ALA A 159 5.42 7.57 22.81
N ASP A 160 6.19 6.75 23.52
CA ASP A 160 7.58 6.41 23.17
C ASP A 160 7.64 5.44 21.99
N ALA A 161 6.66 4.55 21.91
CA ALA A 161 6.50 3.63 20.77
C ALA A 161 5.02 3.54 20.35
N LYS A 162 4.82 3.35 19.04
CA LYS A 162 3.50 3.17 18.42
C LYS A 162 3.58 2.13 17.32
N ALA A 163 2.49 1.42 17.10
CA ALA A 163 2.36 0.49 15.98
C ALA A 163 0.88 0.26 15.66
N VAL A 164 0.61 -0.40 14.55
CA VAL A 164 -0.73 -0.85 14.17
C VAL A 164 -0.82 -2.36 14.35
N VAL A 165 -1.87 -2.84 15.00
CA VAL A 165 -2.09 -4.27 15.19
C VAL A 165 -2.46 -4.92 13.87
N TYR A 166 -1.65 -5.87 13.42
CA TYR A 166 -1.98 -6.73 12.29
C TYR A 166 -2.83 -7.92 12.73
N SER A 167 -2.39 -8.61 13.78
CA SER A 167 -3.14 -9.71 14.40
C SER A 167 -2.81 -9.86 15.87
N TYR A 168 -3.75 -10.40 16.63
CA TYR A 168 -3.59 -10.69 18.05
C TYR A 168 -3.75 -12.18 18.31
N GLU A 169 -2.73 -12.78 18.92
CA GLU A 169 -2.75 -14.15 19.42
C GLU A 169 -3.09 -14.11 20.92
N ALA A 170 -4.28 -14.57 21.26
CA ALA A 170 -4.80 -14.46 22.62
C ALA A 170 -3.81 -14.97 23.68
N ASN A 171 -3.50 -14.12 24.65
CA ASN A 171 -2.60 -14.38 25.78
C ASN A 171 -1.14 -14.76 25.40
N SER A 172 -0.70 -14.43 24.21
CA SER A 172 0.63 -14.79 23.71
C SER A 172 1.36 -13.63 23.08
N ALA A 173 0.86 -13.13 21.96
CA ALA A 173 1.58 -12.12 21.20
C ALA A 173 0.65 -11.19 20.41
N ILE A 174 1.20 -10.05 20.03
CA ILE A 174 0.63 -9.14 19.04
C ILE A 174 1.59 -9.09 17.87
N ASN A 175 1.10 -9.32 16.66
CA ASN A 175 1.86 -9.02 15.47
C ASN A 175 1.49 -7.60 15.03
N VAL A 176 2.48 -6.74 14.94
CA VAL A 176 2.29 -5.32 14.62
C VAL A 176 3.04 -4.95 13.36
N ILE A 177 2.56 -3.91 12.70
CA ILE A 177 3.15 -3.28 11.52
C ILE A 177 3.32 -1.78 11.78
N ARG A 178 4.10 -1.10 10.95
CA ARG A 178 4.32 0.35 11.04
C ARG A 178 4.82 0.78 12.42
N VAL A 179 5.83 0.09 12.92
CA VAL A 179 6.41 0.39 14.22
C VAL A 179 7.17 1.72 14.16
N ILE A 180 6.84 2.61 15.07
CA ILE A 180 7.52 3.90 15.28
C ILE A 180 8.04 3.89 16.73
N GLY A 181 9.33 4.11 16.92
CA GLY A 181 9.98 3.95 18.22
C GLY A 181 10.31 2.49 18.54
N GLU A 182 10.70 2.22 19.77
CA GLU A 182 11.04 0.88 20.24
C GLU A 182 10.17 0.51 21.43
N PHE A 183 9.55 -0.68 21.37
CA PHE A 183 8.76 -1.22 22.47
C PHE A 183 9.67 -1.75 23.58
N ALA A 184 9.62 -1.12 24.73
CA ALA A 184 10.41 -1.50 25.88
C ALA A 184 9.80 -2.70 26.61
N ASN A 185 10.66 -3.64 27.01
CA ASN A 185 10.23 -4.78 27.83
C ASN A 185 9.85 -4.32 29.23
N GLY A 186 8.79 -4.88 29.77
CA GLY A 186 8.28 -4.56 31.11
C GLY A 186 7.25 -3.43 31.14
N ASP A 187 7.13 -2.64 30.08
CA ASP A 187 6.14 -1.58 29.97
C ASP A 187 4.84 -2.07 29.34
N TYR A 188 3.75 -1.36 29.66
CA TYR A 188 2.43 -1.72 29.16
C TYR A 188 2.19 -1.20 27.75
N ILE A 189 1.65 -2.07 26.91
CA ILE A 189 1.12 -1.74 25.59
C ILE A 189 -0.38 -1.53 25.73
N ILE A 190 -0.85 -0.38 25.23
CA ILE A 190 -2.24 0.04 25.37
C ILE A 190 -2.87 0.13 23.98
N GLY A 191 -4.03 -0.53 23.80
CA GLY A 191 -4.84 -0.42 22.59
C GLY A 191 -5.70 0.82 22.64
N ASN A 192 -5.57 1.69 21.62
CA ASN A 192 -6.28 2.97 21.59
C ASN A 192 -7.80 2.83 21.45
N THR A 193 -8.28 1.79 20.78
CA THR A 193 -9.70 1.55 20.53
C THR A 193 -10.28 0.53 21.49
N SER A 194 -9.58 -0.59 21.69
CA SER A 194 -10.03 -1.69 22.57
C SER A 194 -9.89 -1.38 24.06
N GLY A 195 -8.98 -0.47 24.42
CA GLY A 195 -8.59 -0.27 25.81
C GLY A 195 -7.82 -1.47 26.40
N ALA A 196 -7.43 -2.41 25.57
CA ALA A 196 -6.59 -3.53 25.99
C ALA A 196 -5.27 -3.02 26.57
N ASN A 197 -4.82 -3.65 27.65
CA ASN A 197 -3.61 -3.25 28.35
C ASN A 197 -2.82 -4.49 28.74
N ARG A 198 -1.61 -4.66 28.17
CA ARG A 198 -0.76 -5.82 28.42
C ARG A 198 0.70 -5.44 28.47
N MET A 199 1.41 -6.03 29.43
CA MET A 199 2.84 -5.81 29.57
C MET A 199 3.61 -6.46 28.40
N CYS A 200 4.54 -5.73 27.81
CA CYS A 200 5.48 -6.21 26.80
C CYS A 200 6.52 -7.12 27.47
N LEU A 201 6.66 -8.34 27.00
CA LEU A 201 7.68 -9.30 27.48
C LEU A 201 8.90 -9.32 26.57
N SER A 202 8.70 -9.23 25.26
CA SER A 202 9.77 -9.08 24.29
C SER A 202 9.22 -8.56 22.96
N ALA A 203 10.00 -7.75 22.26
CA ALA A 203 9.70 -7.32 20.91
C ALA A 203 10.79 -7.85 19.97
N ASN A 204 10.41 -8.74 19.05
CA ASN A 204 11.31 -9.30 18.03
C ASN A 204 10.84 -8.84 16.66
N THR A 205 11.76 -8.28 15.90
CA THR A 205 11.55 -7.93 14.50
C THR A 205 12.02 -9.10 13.65
N ASP A 206 11.08 -9.72 12.89
CA ASP A 206 11.40 -10.76 11.90
C ASP A 206 11.96 -10.13 10.62
#